data_d6240882cb29754383b30a8101e131c2
#
_entry.id   d6240882cb29754383b30a8101e131c2
#
_cell.length_a   1.000
_cell.length_b   1.000
_cell.length_c   1.000
_cell.angle_alpha   90.00
_cell.angle_beta   90.00
_cell.angle_gamma   90.00
#
_symmetry.space_group_name_H-M   'P 1'
#
loop_
_entity.id
_entity.type
_entity.pdbx_description
1 polymer ?
#
loop_
_entity_poly.entity_id
_entity_poly.type
_entity_poly.pdbx_seq_one_letter_code
_entity_poly.pdbx_strand_id
1 'polypeptide(L)'
;IHHLGVYIFFSISGYLLSVSWARSPRPAVFMIRRCLRIFPALILVVLVTVFVVGPLLTTFSAASYWGSGQTWQYLLNMTLFAQYDLPGLFLENDQRAVNGSLWSLGPEFCCYLVVVLLGIVGARFSFITRAVLAAGLLSTTILLPIERPLRITAIAVVFLLVGSLLAKV
;
A
#
# COMPACT_ATOMS: atom_id res chain seq x y z
N ILE A 1 -9.48 11.46 12.85
CA ILE A 1 -8.68 12.46 12.07
C ILE A 1 -7.48 11.80 11.37
N HIS A 2 -6.90 10.71 11.93
CA HIS A 2 -5.67 10.08 11.42
C HIS A 2 -5.74 9.55 9.98
N HIS A 3 -6.91 9.22 9.45
CA HIS A 3 -7.06 8.65 8.11
C HIS A 3 -7.29 9.68 6.99
N LEU A 4 -7.61 10.94 7.33
CA LEU A 4 -7.94 11.96 6.33
C LEU A 4 -6.77 12.21 5.36
N GLY A 5 -5.53 12.32 5.89
CA GLY A 5 -4.34 12.50 5.05
C GLY A 5 -4.12 11.38 4.04
N VAL A 6 -4.41 10.16 4.46
CA VAL A 6 -4.29 8.97 3.60
C VAL A 6 -5.32 9.00 2.47
N TYR A 7 -6.55 9.39 2.76
CA TYR A 7 -7.62 9.51 1.74
C TYR A 7 -7.31 10.60 0.72
N ILE A 8 -6.81 11.75 1.18
CA ILE A 8 -6.33 12.83 0.29
C ILE A 8 -5.19 12.32 -0.58
N PHE A 9 -4.21 11.60 0.01
CA PHE A 9 -3.11 11.00 -0.72
C PHE A 9 -3.59 10.06 -1.84
N PHE A 10 -4.53 9.15 -1.57
CA PHE A 10 -5.07 8.26 -2.58
C PHE A 10 -5.88 9.00 -3.66
N SER A 11 -6.59 10.06 -3.31
CA SER A 11 -7.31 10.88 -4.30
C SER A 11 -6.33 11.59 -5.26
N ILE A 12 -5.28 12.21 -4.73
CA ILE A 12 -4.23 12.85 -5.55
C ILE A 12 -3.51 11.80 -6.40
N SER A 13 -3.20 10.65 -5.82
CA SER A 13 -2.59 9.53 -6.55
C SER A 13 -3.47 9.07 -7.71
N GLY A 14 -4.79 8.97 -7.52
CA GLY A 14 -5.74 8.60 -8.57
C GLY A 14 -5.70 9.56 -9.76
N TYR A 15 -5.68 10.86 -9.50
CA TYR A 15 -5.51 11.87 -10.54
C TYR A 15 -4.17 11.70 -11.29
N LEU A 16 -3.06 11.68 -10.55
CA LEU A 16 -1.72 11.61 -11.14
C LEU A 16 -1.46 10.29 -11.90
N LEU A 17 -1.98 9.18 -11.39
CA LEU A 17 -1.86 7.88 -12.05
C LEU A 17 -2.65 7.84 -13.36
N SER A 18 -3.85 8.41 -13.38
CA SER A 18 -4.68 8.49 -14.59
C SER A 18 -4.01 9.37 -15.66
N VAL A 19 -3.48 10.53 -15.29
CA VAL A 19 -2.71 11.40 -16.20
C VAL A 19 -1.43 10.69 -16.69
N SER A 20 -0.73 9.98 -15.81
CA SER A 20 0.49 9.23 -16.16
C SER A 20 0.20 8.10 -17.15
N TRP A 21 -0.92 7.38 -16.96
CA TRP A 21 -1.37 6.34 -17.87
C TRP A 21 -1.71 6.91 -19.25
N ALA A 22 -2.47 7.99 -19.30
CA ALA A 22 -2.88 8.61 -20.57
C ALA A 22 -1.70 9.09 -21.43
N ARG A 23 -0.62 9.55 -20.80
CA ARG A 23 0.59 9.95 -21.52
C ARG A 23 1.35 8.79 -22.14
N SER A 24 1.27 7.60 -21.58
CA SER A 24 1.98 6.41 -22.07
C SER A 24 1.23 5.14 -21.65
N PRO A 25 0.21 4.72 -22.44
CA PRO A 25 -0.64 3.57 -22.12
C PRO A 25 0.07 2.24 -22.40
N ARG A 26 1.20 2.02 -21.74
CA ARG A 26 2.02 0.80 -21.85
C ARG A 26 2.09 0.12 -20.49
N PRO A 27 1.34 -0.98 -20.25
CA PRO A 27 1.22 -1.63 -18.96
C PRO A 27 2.57 -1.96 -18.31
N ALA A 28 3.47 -2.59 -19.07
CA ALA A 28 4.78 -2.99 -18.57
C ALA A 28 5.63 -1.78 -18.13
N VAL A 29 5.71 -0.74 -18.97
CA VAL A 29 6.49 0.47 -18.67
C VAL A 29 5.91 1.19 -17.44
N PHE A 30 4.59 1.29 -17.36
CA PHE A 30 3.91 1.89 -16.21
C PHE A 30 4.25 1.12 -14.93
N MET A 31 4.09 -0.21 -14.92
CA MET A 31 4.37 -1.03 -13.74
C MET A 31 5.84 -1.00 -13.33
N ILE A 32 6.78 -1.11 -14.28
CA ILE A 32 8.22 -1.04 -13.98
C ILE A 32 8.57 0.28 -13.29
N ARG A 33 8.07 1.42 -13.79
CA ARG A 33 8.32 2.73 -13.15
C ARG A 33 7.78 2.79 -11.73
N ARG A 34 6.65 2.15 -11.44
CA ARG A 34 6.05 2.10 -10.09
C ARG A 34 6.79 1.13 -9.17
N CYS A 35 7.17 -0.02 -9.67
CA CYS A 35 8.02 -0.96 -8.94
C CYS A 35 9.36 -0.32 -8.55
N LEU A 36 10.04 0.34 -9.48
CA LEU A 36 11.30 1.03 -9.21
C LEU A 36 11.15 2.21 -8.23
N ARG A 37 9.96 2.75 -8.08
CA ARG A 37 9.66 3.80 -7.10
C ARG A 37 9.50 3.24 -5.69
N ILE A 38 8.86 2.07 -5.52
CA ILE A 38 8.53 1.51 -4.21
C ILE A 38 9.63 0.55 -3.72
N PHE A 39 9.96 -0.47 -4.51
CA PHE A 39 10.73 -1.61 -4.03
C PHE A 39 12.16 -1.27 -3.59
N PRO A 40 12.95 -0.42 -4.26
CA PRO A 40 14.32 -0.15 -3.82
C PRO A 40 14.38 0.46 -2.42
N ALA A 41 13.52 1.44 -2.14
CA ALA A 41 13.45 2.08 -0.82
C ALA A 41 12.88 1.13 0.23
N LEU A 42 11.84 0.36 -0.11
CA LEU A 42 11.24 -0.63 0.78
C LEU A 42 12.23 -1.71 1.18
N ILE A 43 12.93 -2.31 0.22
CA ILE A 43 13.94 -3.34 0.47
C ILE A 43 15.03 -2.79 1.39
N LEU A 44 15.55 -1.60 1.08
CA LEU A 44 16.58 -0.96 1.89
C LEU A 44 16.09 -0.74 3.33
N VAL A 45 14.92 -0.15 3.52
CA VAL A 45 14.35 0.11 4.86
C VAL A 45 14.15 -1.19 5.63
N VAL A 46 13.61 -2.23 5.01
CA VAL A 46 13.38 -3.52 5.67
C VAL A 46 14.70 -4.17 6.07
N LEU A 47 15.71 -4.18 5.19
CA LEU A 47 17.05 -4.72 5.50
C LEU A 47 17.72 -3.94 6.63
N VAL A 48 17.72 -2.62 6.57
CA VAL A 48 18.27 -1.78 7.65
C VAL A 48 17.52 -2.02 8.96
N THR A 49 16.20 -2.16 8.91
CA THR A 49 15.40 -2.44 10.11
C THR A 49 15.78 -3.79 10.75
N VAL A 50 15.88 -4.86 9.96
CA VAL A 50 16.17 -6.20 10.47
C VAL A 50 17.64 -6.37 10.90
N PHE A 51 18.59 -5.86 10.11
CA PHE A 51 20.01 -6.14 10.31
C PHE A 51 20.74 -5.07 11.12
N VAL A 52 20.20 -3.86 11.22
CA VAL A 52 20.85 -2.76 11.96
C VAL A 52 19.99 -2.32 13.13
N VAL A 53 18.78 -1.84 12.89
CA VAL A 53 17.92 -1.25 13.93
C VAL A 53 17.50 -2.32 14.95
N GLY A 54 17.06 -3.49 14.46
CA GLY A 54 16.65 -4.60 15.31
C GLY A 54 17.71 -5.03 16.31
N PRO A 55 18.93 -5.43 15.89
CA PRO A 55 19.99 -5.82 16.81
C PRO A 55 20.46 -4.72 17.76
N LEU A 56 20.37 -3.45 17.37
CA LEU A 56 20.79 -2.32 18.20
C LEU A 56 19.77 -1.98 19.28
N LEU A 57 18.49 -2.18 19.03
CA LEU A 57 17.41 -1.74 19.92
C LEU A 57 16.69 -2.87 20.63
N THR A 58 16.95 -4.14 20.26
CA THR A 58 16.31 -5.27 20.92
C THR A 58 16.78 -5.44 22.36
N THR A 59 15.84 -5.76 23.24
CA THR A 59 16.14 -6.19 24.63
C THR A 59 16.54 -7.65 24.73
N PHE A 60 16.43 -8.41 23.64
CA PHE A 60 16.78 -9.83 23.59
C PHE A 60 18.28 -10.04 23.33
N SER A 61 18.80 -11.18 23.75
CA SER A 61 20.14 -11.57 23.36
C SER A 61 20.25 -11.77 21.84
N ALA A 62 21.44 -11.57 21.27
CA ALA A 62 21.67 -11.76 19.85
C ALA A 62 21.22 -13.16 19.36
N ALA A 63 21.49 -14.21 20.15
CA ALA A 63 21.06 -15.56 19.82
C ALA A 63 19.54 -15.69 19.77
N SER A 64 18.81 -15.08 20.72
CA SER A 64 17.35 -15.09 20.76
C SER A 64 16.72 -14.27 19.64
N TYR A 65 17.32 -13.13 19.30
CA TYR A 65 16.85 -12.30 18.20
C TYR A 65 16.95 -13.00 16.84
N TRP A 66 18.12 -13.55 16.52
CA TRP A 66 18.35 -14.24 15.25
C TRP A 66 17.70 -15.63 15.19
N GLY A 67 17.48 -16.28 16.33
CA GLY A 67 16.76 -17.55 16.42
C GLY A 67 15.23 -17.39 16.32
N SER A 68 14.71 -16.20 16.44
CA SER A 68 13.27 -15.94 16.38
C SER A 68 12.75 -15.99 14.94
N GLY A 69 11.66 -16.75 14.73
CA GLY A 69 10.93 -16.74 13.45
C GLY A 69 10.38 -15.37 13.07
N GLN A 70 10.02 -14.53 14.04
CA GLN A 70 9.51 -13.17 13.80
C GLN A 70 10.53 -12.27 13.09
N THR A 71 11.83 -12.42 13.42
CA THR A 71 12.90 -11.67 12.75
C THR A 71 12.89 -11.90 11.24
N TRP A 72 12.73 -13.16 10.84
CA TRP A 72 12.69 -13.54 9.42
C TRP A 72 11.35 -13.25 8.77
N GLN A 73 10.25 -13.39 9.50
CA GLN A 73 8.93 -12.99 9.01
C GLN A 73 8.86 -11.50 8.68
N TYR A 74 9.61 -10.64 9.39
CA TYR A 74 9.66 -9.22 9.07
C TYR A 74 10.15 -8.92 7.65
N LEU A 75 10.96 -9.81 7.04
CA LEU A 75 11.39 -9.68 5.65
C LEU A 75 10.22 -9.79 4.65
N LEU A 76 9.07 -10.36 5.05
CA LEU A 76 7.86 -10.39 4.21
C LEU A 76 7.35 -9.01 3.87
N ASN A 77 7.74 -7.97 4.63
CA ASN A 77 7.46 -6.58 4.25
C ASN A 77 7.96 -6.24 2.84
N MET A 78 9.03 -6.88 2.36
CA MET A 78 9.54 -6.69 1.00
C MET A 78 8.53 -7.12 -0.07
N THR A 79 7.58 -7.98 0.27
CA THR A 79 6.50 -8.45 -0.61
C THR A 79 5.19 -7.69 -0.43
N LEU A 80 5.25 -6.53 0.27
CA LEU A 80 4.09 -5.68 0.60
C LEU A 80 3.10 -6.30 1.61
N PHE A 81 3.44 -7.44 2.24
CA PHE A 81 2.70 -8.00 3.37
C PHE A 81 3.22 -7.39 4.66
N ALA A 82 2.47 -6.43 5.21
CA ALA A 82 2.90 -5.67 6.37
C ALA A 82 3.06 -6.54 7.62
N GLN A 83 4.28 -6.60 8.15
CA GLN A 83 4.64 -7.14 9.44
C GLN A 83 5.12 -5.99 10.32
N TYR A 84 4.63 -5.90 11.54
CA TYR A 84 4.86 -4.70 12.37
C TYR A 84 5.87 -4.93 13.47
N ASP A 85 5.95 -6.15 14.01
CA ASP A 85 6.67 -6.45 15.23
C ASP A 85 8.02 -7.10 14.95
N LEU A 86 9.04 -6.69 15.69
CA LEU A 86 10.34 -7.36 15.79
C LEU A 86 10.58 -7.81 17.23
N PRO A 87 11.27 -8.96 17.43
CA PRO A 87 11.49 -9.51 18.74
C PRO A 87 12.26 -8.55 19.65
N GLY A 88 11.72 -8.30 20.84
CA GLY A 88 12.38 -7.49 21.86
C GLY A 88 12.36 -5.97 21.60
N LEU A 89 11.68 -5.48 20.56
CA LEU A 89 11.57 -4.03 20.31
C LEU A 89 10.24 -3.49 20.83
N PHE A 90 10.29 -2.33 21.46
CA PHE A 90 9.14 -1.53 21.90
C PHE A 90 8.09 -2.29 22.71
N LEU A 91 8.52 -3.26 23.54
CA LEU A 91 7.61 -4.12 24.31
C LEU A 91 6.74 -3.35 25.31
N GLU A 92 7.22 -2.21 25.80
CA GLU A 92 6.53 -1.35 26.77
C GLU A 92 5.62 -0.30 26.10
N ASN A 93 5.67 -0.16 24.78
CA ASN A 93 4.87 0.81 24.05
C ASN A 93 3.49 0.23 23.71
N ASP A 94 2.46 1.07 23.77
CA ASP A 94 1.10 0.73 23.29
C ASP A 94 1.10 0.33 21.81
N GLN A 95 2.02 0.93 21.04
CA GLN A 95 2.23 0.61 19.62
C GLN A 95 3.60 -0.02 19.44
N ARG A 96 3.64 -1.31 19.21
CA ARG A 96 4.88 -2.09 18.99
C ARG A 96 5.42 -2.03 17.58
N ALA A 97 4.67 -1.38 16.68
CA ALA A 97 5.02 -1.31 15.27
C ALA A 97 6.34 -0.56 15.04
N VAL A 98 7.34 -1.23 14.48
CA VAL A 98 8.65 -0.63 14.17
C VAL A 98 8.52 0.33 12.98
N ASN A 99 7.83 -0.08 11.92
CA ASN A 99 7.56 0.75 10.74
C ASN A 99 6.06 0.71 10.41
N GLY A 100 5.26 1.41 11.23
CA GLY A 100 3.81 1.41 11.09
C GLY A 100 3.29 1.93 9.74
N SER A 101 4.07 2.77 9.03
CA SER A 101 3.66 3.35 7.75
C SER A 101 3.65 2.36 6.57
N LEU A 102 4.30 1.20 6.70
CA LEU A 102 4.39 0.20 5.62
C LEU A 102 3.03 -0.35 5.18
N TRP A 103 2.01 -0.27 6.04
CA TRP A 103 0.67 -0.78 5.73
C TRP A 103 0.05 -0.15 4.47
N SER A 104 0.40 1.10 4.15
CA SER A 104 -0.20 1.83 3.02
C SER A 104 0.38 1.44 1.66
N LEU A 105 1.56 0.80 1.63
CA LEU A 105 2.23 0.41 0.38
C LEU A 105 1.50 -0.71 -0.36
N GLY A 106 0.92 -1.68 0.35
CA GLY A 106 0.09 -2.73 -0.24
C GLY A 106 -1.13 -2.16 -0.97
N PRO A 107 -2.01 -1.39 -0.31
CA PRO A 107 -3.09 -0.65 -0.94
C PRO A 107 -2.63 0.24 -2.10
N GLU A 108 -1.49 0.94 -1.98
CA GLU A 108 -0.95 1.77 -3.06
C GLU A 108 -0.61 0.92 -4.30
N PHE A 109 0.02 -0.22 -4.11
CA PHE A 109 0.35 -1.13 -5.20
C PHE A 109 -0.90 -1.72 -5.85
N CYS A 110 -1.93 -2.08 -5.08
CA CYS A 110 -3.23 -2.47 -5.59
C CYS A 110 -3.87 -1.38 -6.47
N CYS A 111 -3.74 -0.12 -6.07
CA CYS A 111 -4.18 1.02 -6.87
C CYS A 111 -3.48 1.09 -8.25
N TYR A 112 -2.18 0.76 -8.32
CA TYR A 112 -1.47 0.69 -9.60
C TYR A 112 -2.02 -0.40 -10.50
N LEU A 113 -2.31 -1.58 -9.95
CA LEU A 113 -2.93 -2.69 -10.69
C LEU A 113 -4.31 -2.31 -11.20
N VAL A 114 -5.13 -1.64 -10.39
CA VAL A 114 -6.45 -1.16 -10.81
C VAL A 114 -6.34 -0.21 -12.00
N VAL A 115 -5.42 0.76 -11.98
CA VAL A 115 -5.22 1.69 -13.08
C VAL A 115 -4.79 0.95 -14.37
N VAL A 116 -3.90 -0.03 -14.25
CA VAL A 116 -3.46 -0.85 -15.40
C VAL A 116 -4.60 -1.68 -15.95
N LEU A 117 -5.35 -2.37 -15.09
CA LEU A 117 -6.50 -3.18 -15.51
C LEU A 117 -7.56 -2.34 -16.23
N LEU A 118 -7.92 -1.19 -15.64
CA LEU A 118 -8.84 -0.25 -16.25
C LEU A 118 -8.32 0.26 -17.61
N GLY A 119 -7.01 0.47 -17.71
CA GLY A 119 -6.38 0.93 -18.93
C GLY A 119 -6.32 -0.13 -20.03
N ILE A 120 -6.10 -1.42 -19.70
CA ILE A 120 -6.05 -2.54 -20.65
C ILE A 120 -7.43 -2.88 -21.19
N VAL A 121 -8.47 -2.86 -20.35
CA VAL A 121 -9.85 -3.16 -20.75
C VAL A 121 -10.38 -2.14 -21.79
N GLY A 122 -9.50 -1.22 -22.21
CA GLY A 122 -9.81 -0.25 -23.26
C GLY A 122 -10.89 0.72 -22.82
N ALA A 123 -10.81 1.00 -21.58
CA ALA A 123 -11.81 1.82 -20.93
C ALA A 123 -11.84 3.22 -21.51
N ARG A 124 -12.63 3.39 -22.50
CA ARG A 124 -13.55 4.51 -22.56
C ARG A 124 -14.44 4.44 -21.30
N PHE A 125 -13.82 4.25 -20.14
CA PHE A 125 -14.51 4.34 -18.86
C PHE A 125 -14.97 5.77 -18.72
N SER A 126 -16.22 5.97 -19.17
CA SER A 126 -16.88 7.23 -19.00
C SER A 126 -16.83 7.60 -17.51
N PHE A 127 -16.90 8.86 -17.21
CA PHE A 127 -17.09 9.37 -15.85
C PHE A 127 -18.10 8.50 -15.07
N ILE A 128 -19.21 8.13 -15.70
CA ILE A 128 -20.28 7.32 -15.11
C ILE A 128 -19.76 5.94 -14.65
N THR A 129 -18.96 5.24 -15.45
CA THR A 129 -18.48 3.90 -15.10
C THR A 129 -17.54 3.95 -13.89
N ARG A 130 -16.63 4.94 -13.83
CA ARG A 130 -15.74 5.12 -12.66
C ARG A 130 -16.54 5.47 -11.40
N ALA A 131 -17.53 6.34 -11.53
CA ALA A 131 -18.42 6.73 -10.43
C ALA A 131 -19.24 5.53 -9.92
N VAL A 132 -19.78 4.70 -10.81
CA VAL A 132 -20.52 3.49 -10.45
C VAL A 132 -19.61 2.48 -9.74
N LEU A 133 -18.40 2.26 -10.25
CA LEU A 133 -17.43 1.37 -9.60
C LEU A 133 -17.03 1.88 -8.21
N ALA A 134 -16.78 3.18 -8.06
CA ALA A 134 -16.48 3.78 -6.77
C ALA A 134 -17.65 3.64 -5.79
N ALA A 135 -18.87 3.92 -6.23
CA ALA A 135 -20.07 3.77 -5.41
C ALA A 135 -20.34 2.29 -5.02
N GLY A 136 -20.15 1.36 -5.96
CA GLY A 136 -20.30 -0.08 -5.70
C GLY A 136 -19.29 -0.58 -4.68
N LEU A 137 -18.01 -0.24 -4.84
CA LEU A 137 -16.97 -0.57 -3.85
C LEU A 137 -17.24 0.05 -2.47
N LEU A 138 -17.69 1.29 -2.44
CA LEU A 138 -18.05 1.95 -1.17
C LEU A 138 -19.21 1.23 -0.50
N SER A 139 -20.25 0.85 -1.25
CA SER A 139 -21.39 0.10 -0.73
C SER A 139 -20.97 -1.24 -0.15
N THR A 140 -20.09 -1.99 -0.83
CA THR A 140 -19.59 -3.28 -0.32
C THR A 140 -18.79 -3.11 0.97
N THR A 141 -17.99 -2.06 1.11
CA THR A 141 -17.21 -1.81 2.34
C THR A 141 -18.08 -1.43 3.54
N ILE A 142 -19.27 -0.89 3.30
CA ILE A 142 -20.23 -0.50 4.34
C ILE A 142 -21.13 -1.69 4.73
N LEU A 143 -21.60 -2.43 3.73
CA LEU A 143 -22.65 -3.45 3.93
C LEU A 143 -22.10 -4.82 4.32
N LEU A 144 -20.88 -5.16 3.90
CA LEU A 144 -20.31 -6.48 4.16
C LEU A 144 -19.28 -6.43 5.31
N PRO A 145 -19.25 -7.48 6.16
CA PRO A 145 -18.25 -7.64 7.23
C PRO A 145 -16.91 -8.06 6.62
N ILE A 146 -16.24 -7.13 5.92
CA ILE A 146 -14.95 -7.38 5.25
C ILE A 146 -13.83 -7.21 6.27
N GLU A 147 -12.83 -8.08 6.24
CA GLU A 147 -11.64 -7.99 7.08
C GLU A 147 -10.92 -6.64 6.92
N ARG A 148 -10.33 -6.15 8.02
CA ARG A 148 -9.69 -4.82 8.06
C ARG A 148 -8.74 -4.53 6.89
N PRO A 149 -7.79 -5.41 6.51
CA PRO A 149 -6.85 -5.10 5.43
C PRO A 149 -7.55 -4.93 4.07
N LEU A 150 -8.51 -5.78 3.75
CA LEU A 150 -9.29 -5.69 2.52
C LEU A 150 -10.18 -4.44 2.50
N ARG A 151 -10.79 -4.09 3.63
CA ARG A 151 -11.60 -2.89 3.77
C ARG A 151 -10.79 -1.63 3.52
N ILE A 152 -9.59 -1.54 4.08
CA ILE A 152 -8.68 -0.40 3.88
C ILE A 152 -8.28 -0.28 2.41
N THR A 153 -7.94 -1.41 1.77
CA THR A 153 -7.57 -1.44 0.34
C THR A 153 -8.75 -1.01 -0.54
N ALA A 154 -9.96 -1.49 -0.26
CA ALA A 154 -11.15 -1.10 -1.01
C ALA A 154 -11.44 0.41 -0.87
N ILE A 155 -11.32 0.97 0.33
CA ILE A 155 -11.47 2.42 0.56
C ILE A 155 -10.40 3.20 -0.22
N ALA A 156 -9.14 2.75 -0.21
CA ALA A 156 -8.07 3.38 -0.98
C ALA A 156 -8.38 3.41 -2.48
N VAL A 157 -8.91 2.30 -3.03
CA VAL A 157 -9.34 2.22 -4.43
C VAL A 157 -10.53 3.16 -4.72
N VAL A 158 -11.48 3.30 -3.79
CA VAL A 158 -12.58 4.28 -3.94
C VAL A 158 -12.04 5.69 -4.10
N PHE A 159 -11.15 6.12 -3.19
CA PHE A 159 -10.56 7.46 -3.26
C PHE A 159 -9.69 7.66 -4.50
N LEU A 160 -8.98 6.62 -4.96
CA LEU A 160 -8.26 6.64 -6.22
C LEU A 160 -9.22 6.84 -7.42
N LEU A 161 -10.33 6.11 -7.46
CA LEU A 161 -11.33 6.27 -8.53
C LEU A 161 -11.93 7.68 -8.52
N VAL A 162 -12.28 8.22 -7.35
CA VAL A 162 -12.75 9.61 -7.19
C VAL A 162 -11.71 10.60 -7.73
N GLY A 163 -10.44 10.45 -7.34
CA GLY A 163 -9.35 11.29 -7.87
C GLY A 163 -9.21 11.18 -9.40
N SER A 164 -9.38 9.98 -9.95
CA SER A 164 -9.31 9.74 -11.39
C SER A 164 -10.44 10.43 -12.20
N LEU A 165 -11.57 10.73 -11.55
CA LEU A 165 -12.67 11.48 -12.19
C LEU A 165 -12.28 12.92 -12.50
N LEU A 166 -11.35 13.49 -11.74
CA LEU A 166 -10.83 14.83 -11.95
C LEU A 166 -9.84 14.91 -13.11
N ALA A 167 -9.27 13.79 -13.52
CA ALA A 167 -8.42 13.70 -14.69
C ALA A 167 -9.30 13.72 -15.94
N LYS A 168 -9.37 14.88 -16.61
CA LYS A 168 -10.04 15.04 -17.92
C LYS A 168 -9.17 14.36 -18.99
N VAL A 169 -9.20 13.05 -19.04
CA VAL A 169 -8.40 12.23 -19.95
C VAL A 169 -9.31 11.33 -20.77
#